data_156f3c75a1009bf60d34851bf3ca5c58
#
_entry.id   156f3c75a1009bf60d34851bf3ca5c58
#
_cell.length_a   1.000
_cell.length_b   1.000
_cell.length_c   1.000
_cell.angle_alpha   90.00
_cell.angle_beta   90.00
_cell.angle_gamma   90.00
#
_symmetry.space_group_name_H-M   'P 1'
#
loop_
_entity.id
_entity.type
_entity.pdbx_description
1 polymer ?
#
loop_
_entity_poly.entity_id
_entity_poly.type
_entity_poly.pdbx_seq_one_letter_code
_entity_poly.pdbx_strand_id
1 'polypeptide(L)'
;MRFERFLEASAARFASKVAIVADTMRMTYGELQTLSQQLANVLYERGVRRGDRVLIFMDNCPEAALSIFGTLEAGGVFTLINPSTKASKLTYIIADCRPAAILTIGRLLPIVQNALTETMLDSAPFVLSTGLAAQAITDQVGSFDACRSASSDHVAHDGTAGDLAMLVYTSGSTGRPKGVMMTHRNVEAASESIISYLENTPDDVVFNVLPLAFDYGLYQLLMSVRLGATVVLEKSFAFPAAMFDIMRREKVTGLPLVPTMAAVLLQMRDLMPGFLPTLRYMTNTAAALPVDHIVRLRLLFPGVALFSMYGLTECKRCTYLPPSELQRRPDSVGIAIPGTQAFVVDGDGGIVAPNVTGELVIQGPHVMQGYWQDDAATAHALRPGPNPDLPALHTGDLFRRDEEGFLYFVGRRDDIIKTRGEKVAPKEVEAVLHAHPAVIEAVVTGIPDPVLGQAVSAMVVSRDGAVTAKELVRHCQLNLEEFMVPKYLTFAESLPKTDTGKVSRKRAGELMEKAI
;
A
#
# COMPACT_ATOMS: atom_id res chain seq x y z
N MET A 1 -19.70 7.92 9.25
CA MET A 1 -20.71 7.15 8.45
C MET A 1 -20.15 5.77 8.15
N ARG A 2 -20.99 4.73 7.89
CA ARG A 2 -20.46 3.46 7.34
C ARG A 2 -20.04 3.66 5.89
N PHE A 3 -18.98 2.97 5.46
CA PHE A 3 -18.31 3.33 4.19
C PHE A 3 -19.12 2.97 2.94
N GLU A 4 -19.90 1.88 2.96
CA GLU A 4 -20.81 1.50 1.85
C GLU A 4 -21.86 2.59 1.53
N ARG A 5 -22.22 3.42 2.51
CA ARG A 5 -23.14 4.54 2.31
C ARG A 5 -22.61 5.58 1.30
N PHE A 6 -21.31 5.62 1.09
CA PHE A 6 -20.73 6.47 0.03
C PHE A 6 -21.01 5.93 -1.36
N LEU A 7 -21.06 4.59 -1.52
CA LEU A 7 -21.50 3.99 -2.79
C LEU A 7 -22.98 4.29 -3.04
N GLU A 8 -23.85 4.11 -2.04
CA GLU A 8 -25.27 4.45 -2.14
C GLU A 8 -25.46 5.92 -2.56
N ALA A 9 -24.77 6.85 -1.91
CA ALA A 9 -24.85 8.27 -2.20
C ALA A 9 -24.35 8.59 -3.62
N SER A 10 -23.27 7.97 -4.06
CA SER A 10 -22.73 8.15 -5.41
C SER A 10 -23.64 7.54 -6.47
N ALA A 11 -24.23 6.36 -6.22
CA ALA A 11 -25.20 5.73 -7.11
C ALA A 11 -26.49 6.55 -7.22
N ALA A 12 -26.98 7.12 -6.12
CA ALA A 12 -28.15 8.00 -6.13
C ALA A 12 -27.91 9.28 -6.95
N ARG A 13 -26.68 9.82 -6.93
CA ARG A 13 -26.32 11.07 -7.60
C ARG A 13 -25.89 10.87 -9.06
N PHE A 14 -25.22 9.76 -9.35
CA PHE A 14 -24.51 9.50 -10.61
C PHE A 14 -24.83 8.11 -11.18
N ALA A 15 -26.07 7.62 -11.10
CA ALA A 15 -26.44 6.23 -11.44
C ALA A 15 -25.90 5.75 -12.79
N SER A 16 -25.97 6.58 -13.84
CA SER A 16 -25.53 6.25 -15.20
C SER A 16 -24.05 6.51 -15.48
N LYS A 17 -23.33 7.13 -14.53
CA LYS A 17 -21.91 7.41 -14.68
C LYS A 17 -21.08 6.15 -14.49
N VAL A 18 -20.03 5.98 -15.29
CA VAL A 18 -19.09 4.87 -15.17
C VAL A 18 -18.27 5.03 -13.88
N ALA A 19 -18.38 4.07 -12.98
CA ALA A 19 -17.61 3.98 -11.75
C ALA A 19 -16.28 3.24 -11.99
N ILE A 20 -16.33 2.13 -12.74
CA ILE A 20 -15.19 1.24 -12.97
C ILE A 20 -15.06 0.95 -14.46
N VAL A 21 -13.83 1.09 -14.96
CA VAL A 21 -13.40 0.59 -16.27
C VAL A 21 -12.38 -0.51 -16.04
N ALA A 22 -12.60 -1.69 -16.61
CA ALA A 22 -11.63 -2.79 -16.54
C ALA A 22 -11.62 -3.53 -17.89
N ASP A 23 -10.52 -3.47 -18.60
CA ASP A 23 -10.39 -3.96 -19.98
C ASP A 23 -11.49 -3.36 -20.90
N THR A 24 -12.45 -4.17 -21.35
CA THR A 24 -13.60 -3.72 -22.18
C THR A 24 -14.85 -3.47 -21.36
N MET A 25 -14.89 -3.89 -20.09
CA MET A 25 -16.02 -3.72 -19.20
C MET A 25 -16.10 -2.29 -18.68
N ARG A 26 -17.32 -1.74 -18.66
CA ARG A 26 -17.65 -0.45 -18.06
C ARG A 26 -18.83 -0.65 -17.12
N MET A 27 -18.61 -0.48 -15.83
CA MET A 27 -19.64 -0.64 -14.80
C MET A 27 -20.04 0.74 -14.29
N THR A 28 -21.32 1.03 -14.35
CA THR A 28 -21.88 2.28 -13.83
C THR A 28 -22.05 2.22 -12.31
N TYR A 29 -22.26 3.38 -11.66
CA TYR A 29 -22.54 3.44 -10.23
C TYR A 29 -23.84 2.71 -9.86
N GLY A 30 -24.88 2.81 -10.70
CA GLY A 30 -26.12 2.08 -10.48
C GLY A 30 -25.93 0.56 -10.54
N GLU A 31 -25.16 0.07 -11.52
CA GLU A 31 -24.83 -1.36 -11.63
C GLU A 31 -23.94 -1.82 -10.45
N LEU A 32 -22.93 -1.04 -10.07
CA LEU A 32 -22.07 -1.36 -8.93
C LEU A 32 -22.89 -1.49 -7.64
N GLN A 33 -23.80 -0.55 -7.38
CA GLN A 33 -24.69 -0.59 -6.21
C GLN A 33 -25.60 -1.82 -6.24
N THR A 34 -26.32 -2.04 -7.35
CA THR A 34 -27.25 -3.16 -7.48
C THR A 34 -26.56 -4.51 -7.29
N LEU A 35 -25.42 -4.71 -7.97
CA LEU A 35 -24.67 -5.96 -7.88
C LEU A 35 -24.03 -6.16 -6.49
N SER A 36 -23.62 -5.08 -5.82
CA SER A 36 -23.12 -5.14 -4.44
C SER A 36 -24.22 -5.56 -3.47
N GLN A 37 -25.44 -5.04 -3.62
CA GLN A 37 -26.60 -5.44 -2.81
C GLN A 37 -27.00 -6.90 -3.07
N GLN A 38 -26.99 -7.33 -4.33
CA GLN A 38 -27.23 -8.74 -4.68
C GLN A 38 -26.22 -9.68 -4.03
N LEU A 39 -24.93 -9.31 -4.09
CA LEU A 39 -23.87 -10.08 -3.40
C LEU A 39 -24.07 -10.07 -1.89
N ALA A 40 -24.44 -8.92 -1.30
CA ALA A 40 -24.72 -8.82 0.13
C ALA A 40 -25.84 -9.76 0.58
N ASN A 41 -26.93 -9.86 -0.20
CA ASN A 41 -28.02 -10.78 0.08
C ASN A 41 -27.56 -12.24 0.03
N VAL A 42 -26.77 -12.63 -0.98
CA VAL A 42 -26.20 -13.99 -1.05
C VAL A 42 -25.30 -14.28 0.16
N LEU A 43 -24.44 -13.35 0.54
CA LEU A 43 -23.57 -13.51 1.71
C LEU A 43 -24.41 -13.66 2.99
N TYR A 44 -25.46 -12.85 3.15
CA TYR A 44 -26.34 -12.90 4.30
C TYR A 44 -27.14 -14.23 4.37
N GLU A 45 -27.67 -14.70 3.24
CA GLU A 45 -28.34 -16.01 3.13
C GLU A 45 -27.39 -17.17 3.45
N ARG A 46 -26.09 -17.04 3.12
CA ARG A 46 -25.04 -17.99 3.43
C ARG A 46 -24.45 -17.84 4.85
N GLY A 47 -25.06 -17.03 5.69
CA GLY A 47 -24.75 -16.92 7.12
C GLY A 47 -23.77 -15.84 7.50
N VAL A 48 -23.28 -15.00 6.57
CA VAL A 48 -22.45 -13.83 6.93
C VAL A 48 -23.28 -12.85 7.74
N ARG A 49 -22.75 -12.40 8.87
CA ARG A 49 -23.39 -11.48 9.81
C ARG A 49 -22.45 -10.32 10.10
N ARG A 50 -22.99 -9.31 10.80
CA ARG A 50 -22.21 -8.14 11.26
C ARG A 50 -20.94 -8.56 11.98
N GLY A 51 -19.82 -8.04 11.50
CA GLY A 51 -18.49 -8.31 12.05
C GLY A 51 -17.82 -9.59 11.55
N ASP A 52 -18.51 -10.43 10.75
CA ASP A 52 -17.89 -11.60 10.14
C ASP A 52 -16.88 -11.20 9.06
N ARG A 53 -15.78 -11.92 9.00
CA ARG A 53 -14.74 -11.68 8.01
C ARG A 53 -15.09 -12.36 6.69
N VAL A 54 -14.93 -11.60 5.61
CA VAL A 54 -15.04 -12.10 4.24
C VAL A 54 -13.68 -11.90 3.55
N LEU A 55 -13.03 -13.00 3.20
CA LEU A 55 -11.73 -12.99 2.55
C LEU A 55 -11.91 -12.84 1.04
N ILE A 56 -11.23 -11.87 0.44
CA ILE A 56 -11.26 -11.57 -1.00
C ILE A 56 -9.89 -11.88 -1.58
N PHE A 57 -9.80 -12.94 -2.39
CA PHE A 57 -8.57 -13.41 -3.01
C PHE A 57 -8.69 -13.36 -4.52
N MET A 58 -8.48 -12.16 -5.09
CA MET A 58 -8.70 -11.84 -6.50
C MET A 58 -7.64 -10.88 -7.03
N ASP A 59 -7.48 -10.84 -8.36
CA ASP A 59 -6.78 -9.77 -9.05
C ASP A 59 -7.58 -8.45 -8.98
N ASN A 60 -6.99 -7.37 -9.49
CA ASN A 60 -7.74 -6.16 -9.79
C ASN A 60 -8.78 -6.48 -10.88
N CYS A 61 -10.03 -6.53 -10.48
CA CYS A 61 -11.17 -6.81 -11.36
C CYS A 61 -12.45 -6.17 -10.76
N PRO A 62 -13.51 -6.00 -11.55
CA PRO A 62 -14.77 -5.46 -11.06
C PRO A 62 -15.38 -6.28 -9.93
N GLU A 63 -15.22 -7.60 -9.96
CA GLU A 63 -15.71 -8.51 -8.92
C GLU A 63 -15.01 -8.28 -7.57
N ALA A 64 -13.74 -7.84 -7.59
CA ALA A 64 -13.06 -7.46 -6.34
C ALA A 64 -13.70 -6.21 -5.71
N ALA A 65 -14.07 -5.20 -6.51
CA ALA A 65 -14.80 -4.04 -6.03
C ALA A 65 -16.20 -4.41 -5.52
N LEU A 66 -16.94 -5.25 -6.27
CA LEU A 66 -18.24 -5.80 -5.84
C LEU A 66 -18.10 -6.54 -4.51
N SER A 67 -17.03 -7.32 -4.36
CA SER A 67 -16.74 -8.09 -3.14
C SER A 67 -16.54 -7.18 -1.92
N ILE A 68 -15.84 -6.05 -2.09
CA ILE A 68 -15.62 -5.06 -1.03
C ILE A 68 -16.97 -4.49 -0.57
N PHE A 69 -17.73 -3.90 -1.51
CA PHE A 69 -18.96 -3.22 -1.15
C PHE A 69 -20.06 -4.19 -0.73
N GLY A 70 -20.21 -5.34 -1.41
CA GLY A 70 -21.16 -6.37 -1.01
C GLY A 70 -20.89 -6.94 0.39
N THR A 71 -19.62 -7.07 0.78
CA THR A 71 -19.25 -7.45 2.14
C THR A 71 -19.68 -6.41 3.16
N LEU A 72 -19.42 -5.12 2.88
CA LEU A 72 -19.80 -4.02 3.77
C LEU A 72 -21.33 -3.86 3.86
N GLU A 73 -22.05 -4.01 2.76
CA GLU A 73 -23.52 -4.01 2.71
C GLU A 73 -24.14 -5.17 3.52
N ALA A 74 -23.47 -6.32 3.59
CA ALA A 74 -23.88 -7.44 4.44
C ALA A 74 -23.52 -7.22 5.93
N GLY A 75 -22.84 -6.12 6.28
CA GLY A 75 -22.32 -5.85 7.62
C GLY A 75 -21.02 -6.59 7.95
N GLY A 76 -20.40 -7.23 6.96
CA GLY A 76 -19.14 -7.97 7.12
C GLY A 76 -17.89 -7.08 7.12
N VAL A 77 -16.76 -7.69 7.42
CA VAL A 77 -15.41 -7.11 7.44
C VAL A 77 -14.61 -7.71 6.29
N PHE A 78 -14.26 -6.93 5.28
CA PHE A 78 -13.50 -7.47 4.16
C PHE A 78 -12.01 -7.60 4.47
N THR A 79 -11.37 -8.61 3.89
CA THR A 79 -9.94 -8.88 3.99
C THR A 79 -9.40 -9.18 2.60
N LEU A 80 -8.69 -8.23 2.00
CA LEU A 80 -8.10 -8.39 0.68
C LEU A 80 -6.74 -9.08 0.78
N ILE A 81 -6.55 -10.13 0.00
CA ILE A 81 -5.30 -10.88 -0.07
C ILE A 81 -4.68 -10.75 -1.46
N ASN A 82 -3.38 -10.49 -1.49
CA ASN A 82 -2.63 -10.39 -2.74
C ASN A 82 -2.74 -11.70 -3.54
N PRO A 83 -3.13 -11.66 -4.83
CA PRO A 83 -3.32 -12.87 -5.65
C PRO A 83 -2.04 -13.68 -5.85
N SER A 84 -0.86 -13.13 -5.57
CA SER A 84 0.42 -13.85 -5.58
C SER A 84 0.70 -14.65 -4.31
N THR A 85 -0.16 -14.53 -3.28
CA THR A 85 0.00 -15.22 -2.00
C THR A 85 -0.02 -16.73 -2.18
N LYS A 86 0.96 -17.42 -1.57
CA LYS A 86 1.08 -18.88 -1.64
C LYS A 86 0.16 -19.57 -0.63
N ALA A 87 -0.15 -20.84 -0.87
CA ALA A 87 -1.09 -21.62 -0.06
C ALA A 87 -0.75 -21.57 1.44
N SER A 88 0.50 -21.78 1.84
CA SER A 88 0.91 -21.79 3.26
C SER A 88 0.63 -20.46 3.99
N LYS A 89 0.85 -19.33 3.32
CA LYS A 89 0.51 -18.02 3.90
C LYS A 89 -1.00 -17.79 3.92
N LEU A 90 -1.70 -18.26 2.89
CA LEU A 90 -3.17 -18.20 2.85
C LEU A 90 -3.79 -19.06 3.95
N THR A 91 -3.28 -20.29 4.18
CA THR A 91 -3.66 -21.18 5.31
C THR A 91 -3.55 -20.45 6.64
N TYR A 92 -2.39 -19.79 6.88
CA TYR A 92 -2.21 -18.98 8.10
C TYR A 92 -3.28 -17.88 8.24
N ILE A 93 -3.52 -17.09 7.18
CA ILE A 93 -4.49 -15.99 7.23
C ILE A 93 -5.92 -16.50 7.46
N ILE A 94 -6.30 -17.61 6.81
CA ILE A 94 -7.62 -18.24 7.01
C ILE A 94 -7.77 -18.70 8.45
N ALA A 95 -6.75 -19.35 9.03
CA ALA A 95 -6.76 -19.80 10.42
C ALA A 95 -6.87 -18.62 11.41
N ASP A 96 -6.20 -17.51 11.10
CA ASP A 96 -6.16 -16.31 11.94
C ASP A 96 -7.47 -15.51 11.89
N CYS A 97 -7.98 -15.17 10.70
CA CYS A 97 -9.20 -14.36 10.58
C CYS A 97 -10.50 -15.17 10.61
N ARG A 98 -10.46 -16.49 10.42
CA ARG A 98 -11.64 -17.39 10.42
C ARG A 98 -12.79 -16.80 9.60
N PRO A 99 -12.64 -16.72 8.27
CA PRO A 99 -13.64 -16.06 7.43
C PRO A 99 -14.93 -16.86 7.35
N ALA A 100 -16.08 -16.21 7.35
CA ALA A 100 -17.38 -16.83 7.08
C ALA A 100 -17.59 -17.13 5.59
N ALA A 101 -16.94 -16.32 4.72
CA ALA A 101 -16.95 -16.54 3.27
C ALA A 101 -15.58 -16.20 2.65
N ILE A 102 -15.29 -16.84 1.51
CA ILE A 102 -14.12 -16.56 0.67
C ILE A 102 -14.60 -16.26 -0.74
N LEU A 103 -14.22 -15.09 -1.26
CA LEU A 103 -14.54 -14.63 -2.61
C LEU A 103 -13.28 -14.71 -3.46
N THR A 104 -13.33 -15.44 -4.61
CA THR A 104 -12.14 -15.71 -5.41
C THR A 104 -12.45 -15.75 -6.91
N ILE A 105 -11.44 -16.01 -7.71
CA ILE A 105 -11.55 -16.25 -9.16
C ILE A 105 -11.12 -17.67 -9.50
N GLY A 106 -11.66 -18.24 -10.59
CA GLY A 106 -11.49 -19.65 -10.95
C GLY A 106 -10.04 -20.12 -10.94
N ARG A 107 -9.09 -19.31 -11.44
CA ARG A 107 -7.65 -19.68 -11.44
C ARG A 107 -7.02 -19.77 -10.05
N LEU A 108 -7.57 -19.08 -9.04
CA LEU A 108 -7.07 -19.08 -7.66
C LEU A 108 -7.82 -20.07 -6.75
N LEU A 109 -8.96 -20.60 -7.20
CA LEU A 109 -9.77 -21.54 -6.45
C LEU A 109 -8.99 -22.78 -5.98
N PRO A 110 -8.10 -23.40 -6.77
CA PRO A 110 -7.30 -24.54 -6.28
C PRO A 110 -6.39 -24.19 -5.10
N ILE A 111 -5.87 -22.94 -5.05
CA ILE A 111 -5.03 -22.48 -3.95
C ILE A 111 -5.90 -22.31 -2.67
N VAL A 112 -7.12 -21.79 -2.82
CA VAL A 112 -8.10 -21.67 -1.73
C VAL A 112 -8.47 -23.05 -1.19
N GLN A 113 -8.80 -24.00 -2.07
CA GLN A 113 -9.17 -25.35 -1.68
C GLN A 113 -8.02 -26.06 -0.93
N ASN A 114 -6.79 -25.93 -1.42
CA ASN A 114 -5.62 -26.49 -0.75
C ASN A 114 -5.43 -25.85 0.65
N ALA A 115 -5.51 -24.51 0.74
CA ALA A 115 -5.39 -23.83 2.03
C ALA A 115 -6.49 -24.24 3.03
N LEU A 116 -7.73 -24.44 2.57
CA LEU A 116 -8.84 -24.89 3.40
C LEU A 116 -8.64 -26.33 3.90
N THR A 117 -8.05 -27.20 3.06
CA THR A 117 -7.76 -28.60 3.45
C THR A 117 -6.72 -28.66 4.58
N GLU A 118 -5.77 -27.72 4.59
CA GLU A 118 -4.72 -27.64 5.60
C GLU A 118 -5.13 -26.84 6.86
N THR A 119 -6.31 -26.20 6.84
CA THR A 119 -6.76 -25.35 7.96
C THR A 119 -7.83 -26.07 8.77
N MET A 120 -7.62 -26.16 10.09
CA MET A 120 -8.66 -26.66 11.02
C MET A 120 -9.59 -25.49 11.38
N LEU A 121 -10.80 -25.50 10.85
CA LEU A 121 -11.86 -24.53 11.17
C LEU A 121 -13.04 -25.24 11.81
N ASP A 122 -13.71 -24.57 12.75
CA ASP A 122 -14.94 -25.07 13.40
C ASP A 122 -16.10 -25.18 12.38
N SER A 123 -16.10 -24.30 11.36
CA SER A 123 -17.05 -24.31 10.24
C SER A 123 -16.32 -23.91 8.97
N ALA A 124 -16.53 -24.65 7.87
CA ALA A 124 -15.97 -24.31 6.57
C ALA A 124 -16.63 -23.03 6.01
N PRO A 125 -15.86 -22.06 5.51
CA PRO A 125 -16.42 -20.88 4.88
C PRO A 125 -17.10 -21.22 3.55
N PHE A 126 -18.16 -20.47 3.23
CA PHE A 126 -18.74 -20.52 1.89
C PHE A 126 -17.80 -19.88 0.87
N VAL A 127 -17.58 -20.52 -0.27
CA VAL A 127 -16.68 -20.00 -1.32
C VAL A 127 -17.49 -19.54 -2.52
N LEU A 128 -17.31 -18.28 -2.95
CA LEU A 128 -17.81 -17.78 -4.23
C LEU A 128 -16.66 -17.60 -5.21
N SER A 129 -16.80 -18.10 -6.43
CA SER A 129 -15.78 -17.96 -7.46
C SER A 129 -16.36 -17.51 -8.79
N THR A 130 -15.61 -16.69 -9.53
CA THR A 130 -15.91 -16.35 -10.93
C THR A 130 -15.40 -17.46 -11.87
N GLY A 131 -15.97 -17.53 -13.08
CA GLY A 131 -15.44 -18.41 -14.16
C GLY A 131 -15.52 -19.91 -13.84
N LEU A 132 -16.50 -20.33 -13.04
CA LEU A 132 -16.71 -21.74 -12.72
C LEU A 132 -17.47 -22.47 -13.83
N ALA A 133 -16.99 -23.69 -14.19
CA ALA A 133 -17.83 -24.64 -14.89
C ALA A 133 -18.97 -25.13 -13.97
N ALA A 134 -20.14 -25.44 -14.55
CA ALA A 134 -21.31 -25.88 -13.79
C ALA A 134 -21.03 -27.06 -12.83
N GLN A 135 -20.14 -27.98 -13.24
CA GLN A 135 -19.74 -29.16 -12.45
C GLN A 135 -18.91 -28.81 -11.20
N ALA A 136 -18.32 -27.61 -11.13
CA ALA A 136 -17.54 -27.15 -9.99
C ALA A 136 -18.41 -26.46 -8.91
N ILE A 137 -19.70 -26.26 -9.18
CA ILE A 137 -20.65 -25.69 -8.22
C ILE A 137 -21.11 -26.79 -7.28
N THR A 138 -20.99 -26.52 -5.97
CA THR A 138 -21.41 -27.41 -4.87
C THR A 138 -22.14 -26.60 -3.81
N ASP A 139 -22.62 -27.26 -2.76
CA ASP A 139 -23.21 -26.54 -1.61
C ASP A 139 -22.24 -25.57 -0.92
N GLN A 140 -20.95 -25.87 -1.00
CA GLN A 140 -19.86 -25.07 -0.42
C GLN A 140 -19.23 -24.07 -1.40
N VAL A 141 -19.36 -24.30 -2.72
CA VAL A 141 -18.75 -23.46 -3.77
C VAL A 141 -19.82 -22.98 -4.72
N GLY A 142 -20.10 -21.68 -4.69
CA GLY A 142 -21.04 -21.00 -5.58
C GLY A 142 -20.39 -20.20 -6.68
N SER A 143 -21.19 -19.82 -7.70
CA SER A 143 -20.75 -18.93 -8.78
C SER A 143 -21.13 -17.47 -8.49
N PHE A 144 -20.22 -16.55 -8.78
CA PHE A 144 -20.51 -15.11 -8.78
C PHE A 144 -21.67 -14.73 -9.71
N ASP A 145 -21.80 -15.41 -10.87
CA ASP A 145 -22.87 -15.14 -11.82
C ASP A 145 -24.25 -15.44 -11.22
N ALA A 146 -24.35 -16.40 -10.31
CA ALA A 146 -25.61 -16.71 -9.63
C ALA A 146 -26.07 -15.57 -8.71
N CYS A 147 -25.15 -14.71 -8.23
CA CYS A 147 -25.51 -13.57 -7.39
C CYS A 147 -26.40 -12.56 -8.14
N ARG A 148 -26.29 -12.48 -9.48
CA ARG A 148 -27.08 -11.55 -10.32
C ARG A 148 -28.59 -11.80 -10.27
N SER A 149 -29.02 -12.98 -9.84
CA SER A 149 -30.44 -13.33 -9.67
C SER A 149 -30.97 -13.13 -8.24
N ALA A 150 -30.09 -12.77 -7.30
CA ALA A 150 -30.49 -12.50 -5.92
C ALA A 150 -31.25 -11.15 -5.81
N SER A 151 -31.96 -10.96 -4.69
CA SER A 151 -32.56 -9.66 -4.37
C SER A 151 -31.51 -8.56 -4.31
N SER A 152 -31.85 -7.39 -4.78
CA SER A 152 -31.08 -6.15 -4.61
C SER A 152 -31.63 -5.28 -3.47
N ASP A 153 -32.51 -5.81 -2.63
CA ASP A 153 -32.99 -5.10 -1.46
C ASP A 153 -31.85 -4.93 -0.44
N HIS A 154 -31.94 -3.86 0.31
CA HIS A 154 -30.95 -3.57 1.33
C HIS A 154 -30.97 -4.62 2.46
N VAL A 155 -29.83 -5.21 2.76
CA VAL A 155 -29.67 -6.08 3.93
C VAL A 155 -29.66 -5.23 5.20
N ALA A 156 -30.73 -5.37 6.00
CA ALA A 156 -30.84 -4.60 7.24
C ALA A 156 -29.87 -5.12 8.31
N HIS A 157 -29.02 -4.23 8.81
CA HIS A 157 -28.17 -4.49 9.98
C HIS A 157 -27.94 -3.21 10.78
N ASP A 158 -27.63 -3.34 12.06
CA ASP A 158 -27.44 -2.26 13.03
C ASP A 158 -25.99 -1.78 13.14
N GLY A 159 -25.19 -1.96 12.09
CA GLY A 159 -23.78 -1.56 12.04
C GLY A 159 -23.57 -0.05 12.20
N THR A 160 -22.45 0.32 12.80
CA THR A 160 -22.06 1.69 13.12
C THR A 160 -20.74 2.08 12.46
N ALA A 161 -20.39 3.35 12.47
CA ALA A 161 -19.08 3.84 12.01
C ALA A 161 -17.90 3.34 12.85
N GLY A 162 -18.16 2.87 14.07
CA GLY A 162 -17.15 2.29 14.97
C GLY A 162 -16.85 0.81 14.69
N ASP A 163 -17.66 0.15 13.88
CA ASP A 163 -17.43 -1.26 13.53
C ASP A 163 -16.23 -1.39 12.59
N LEU A 164 -15.60 -2.58 12.60
CA LEU A 164 -14.55 -2.89 11.63
C LEU A 164 -15.12 -2.89 10.22
N ALA A 165 -14.43 -2.23 9.31
CA ALA A 165 -14.70 -2.28 7.88
C ALA A 165 -13.78 -3.29 7.19
N MET A 166 -12.51 -3.34 7.61
CA MET A 166 -11.52 -4.21 6.98
C MET A 166 -10.43 -4.68 7.93
N LEU A 167 -9.83 -5.82 7.60
CA LEU A 167 -8.55 -6.30 8.08
C LEU A 167 -7.53 -6.26 6.94
N VAL A 168 -6.37 -5.64 7.17
CA VAL A 168 -5.29 -5.60 6.19
C VAL A 168 -4.08 -6.34 6.71
N TYR A 169 -3.72 -7.47 6.09
CA TYR A 169 -2.57 -8.27 6.51
C TYR A 169 -1.26 -7.70 6.00
N THR A 170 -0.36 -7.38 6.92
CA THR A 170 1.00 -6.91 6.62
C THR A 170 2.03 -8.00 6.94
N SER A 171 3.15 -7.99 6.21
CA SER A 171 4.31 -8.80 6.58
C SER A 171 4.97 -8.20 7.83
N GLY A 172 4.67 -8.73 9.00
CA GLY A 172 5.29 -8.30 10.25
C GLY A 172 6.80 -8.53 10.27
N SER A 173 7.54 -7.73 11.05
CA SER A 173 8.98 -7.90 11.29
C SER A 173 9.32 -9.28 11.87
N THR A 174 8.39 -9.93 12.56
CA THR A 174 8.50 -11.28 13.13
C THR A 174 8.32 -12.41 12.10
N GLY A 175 8.04 -12.09 10.83
CA GLY A 175 7.83 -13.06 9.74
C GLY A 175 6.40 -13.62 9.63
N ARG A 176 5.53 -13.43 10.63
CA ARG A 176 4.10 -13.79 10.55
C ARG A 176 3.27 -12.56 10.15
N PRO A 177 2.31 -12.70 9.23
CA PRO A 177 1.41 -11.59 8.88
C PRO A 177 0.57 -11.16 10.09
N LYS A 178 0.37 -9.83 10.24
CA LYS A 178 -0.51 -9.24 11.25
C LYS A 178 -1.69 -8.58 10.59
N GLY A 179 -2.90 -8.81 11.08
CA GLY A 179 -4.12 -8.18 10.61
C GLY A 179 -4.32 -6.80 11.24
N VAL A 180 -4.15 -5.74 10.46
CA VAL A 180 -4.40 -4.35 10.90
C VAL A 180 -5.91 -4.10 10.87
N MET A 181 -6.48 -3.72 12.02
CA MET A 181 -7.92 -3.46 12.20
C MET A 181 -8.28 -2.01 11.85
N MET A 182 -9.15 -1.83 10.85
CA MET A 182 -9.63 -0.51 10.44
C MET A 182 -11.15 -0.44 10.52
N THR A 183 -11.67 0.54 11.25
CA THR A 183 -13.10 0.82 11.32
C THR A 183 -13.58 1.61 10.11
N HIS A 184 -14.90 1.65 9.88
CA HIS A 184 -15.49 2.55 8.90
C HIS A 184 -15.08 4.01 9.13
N ARG A 185 -14.99 4.46 10.41
CA ARG A 185 -14.52 5.80 10.78
C ARG A 185 -13.08 6.05 10.37
N ASN A 186 -12.19 5.07 10.57
CA ASN A 186 -10.79 5.22 10.15
C ASN A 186 -10.68 5.36 8.62
N VAL A 187 -11.42 4.55 7.87
CA VAL A 187 -11.45 4.58 6.40
C VAL A 187 -12.04 5.90 5.89
N GLU A 188 -13.13 6.36 6.50
CA GLU A 188 -13.76 7.66 6.19
C GLU A 188 -12.78 8.80 6.40
N ALA A 189 -12.14 8.88 7.58
CA ALA A 189 -11.21 9.96 7.93
C ALA A 189 -9.99 9.99 7.00
N ALA A 190 -9.39 8.83 6.71
CA ALA A 190 -8.27 8.74 5.79
C ALA A 190 -8.65 9.19 4.37
N SER A 191 -9.78 8.70 3.84
CA SER A 191 -10.25 9.06 2.50
C SER A 191 -10.57 10.55 2.37
N GLU A 192 -11.22 11.14 3.39
CA GLU A 192 -11.54 12.57 3.43
C GLU A 192 -10.28 13.45 3.39
N SER A 193 -9.32 13.12 4.27
CA SER A 193 -8.06 13.83 4.33
C SER A 193 -7.30 13.77 3.00
N ILE A 194 -7.21 12.58 2.38
CA ILE A 194 -6.47 12.38 1.12
C ILE A 194 -7.17 13.13 -0.03
N ILE A 195 -8.48 13.02 -0.15
CA ILE A 195 -9.29 13.75 -1.14
C ILE A 195 -9.06 15.25 -1.04
N SER A 196 -9.01 15.78 0.18
CA SER A 196 -8.84 17.20 0.44
C SER A 196 -7.53 17.77 -0.11
N TYR A 197 -6.37 17.15 0.21
CA TYR A 197 -5.09 17.70 -0.26
C TYR A 197 -4.74 17.36 -1.72
N LEU A 198 -5.34 16.30 -2.29
CA LEU A 198 -5.23 15.97 -3.72
C LEU A 198 -6.21 16.80 -4.56
N GLU A 199 -7.13 17.52 -3.92
CA GLU A 199 -8.19 18.29 -4.58
C GLU A 199 -8.99 17.41 -5.57
N ASN A 200 -9.28 16.17 -5.14
CA ASN A 200 -10.03 15.24 -5.97
C ASN A 200 -11.47 15.66 -6.15
N THR A 201 -12.00 15.43 -7.35
CA THR A 201 -13.36 15.79 -7.76
C THR A 201 -14.09 14.59 -8.35
N PRO A 202 -15.44 14.67 -8.48
CA PRO A 202 -16.18 13.66 -9.22
C PRO A 202 -15.71 13.45 -10.66
N ASP A 203 -15.13 14.47 -11.29
CA ASP A 203 -14.69 14.41 -12.70
C ASP A 203 -13.34 13.73 -12.89
N ASP A 204 -12.67 13.32 -11.79
CA ASP A 204 -11.40 12.60 -11.89
C ASP A 204 -11.59 11.20 -12.48
N VAL A 205 -10.58 10.79 -13.26
CA VAL A 205 -10.39 9.44 -13.77
C VAL A 205 -9.05 8.94 -13.26
N VAL A 206 -9.07 8.00 -12.33
CA VAL A 206 -7.88 7.49 -11.65
C VAL A 206 -7.45 6.17 -12.29
N PHE A 207 -6.23 6.12 -12.80
CA PHE A 207 -5.64 4.89 -13.34
C PHE A 207 -4.97 4.07 -12.24
N ASN A 208 -5.48 2.89 -11.94
CA ASN A 208 -4.98 2.06 -10.84
C ASN A 208 -4.51 0.68 -11.32
N VAL A 209 -3.21 0.45 -11.32
CA VAL A 209 -2.55 -0.86 -11.54
C VAL A 209 -2.04 -1.47 -10.23
N LEU A 210 -2.11 -0.70 -9.13
CA LEU A 210 -1.65 -1.18 -7.83
C LEU A 210 -2.66 -2.19 -7.30
N PRO A 211 -2.20 -3.32 -6.73
CA PRO A 211 -3.13 -4.32 -6.20
C PRO A 211 -4.10 -3.72 -5.17
N LEU A 212 -5.39 -4.06 -5.28
CA LEU A 212 -6.38 -3.66 -4.27
C LEU A 212 -6.08 -4.27 -2.89
N ALA A 213 -5.35 -5.39 -2.83
CA ALA A 213 -4.84 -5.96 -1.60
C ALA A 213 -3.74 -5.12 -0.92
N PHE A 214 -3.26 -4.09 -1.60
CA PHE A 214 -2.33 -3.10 -1.08
C PHE A 214 -3.08 -1.80 -0.80
N ASP A 215 -2.98 -1.27 0.40
CA ASP A 215 -3.76 -0.12 0.85
C ASP A 215 -3.68 1.08 -0.09
N TYR A 216 -2.54 1.30 -0.74
CA TYR A 216 -2.37 2.37 -1.72
C TYR A 216 -3.27 2.19 -2.96
N GLY A 217 -3.38 0.98 -3.48
CA GLY A 217 -4.29 0.65 -4.58
C GLY A 217 -5.76 0.66 -4.13
N LEU A 218 -6.06 0.10 -2.95
CA LEU A 218 -7.41 0.07 -2.38
C LEU A 218 -8.01 1.47 -2.25
N TYR A 219 -7.24 2.42 -1.72
CA TYR A 219 -7.75 3.78 -1.51
C TYR A 219 -8.03 4.54 -2.80
N GLN A 220 -7.41 4.16 -3.94
CA GLN A 220 -7.82 4.75 -5.23
C GLN A 220 -9.28 4.41 -5.56
N LEU A 221 -9.69 3.16 -5.32
CA LEU A 221 -11.07 2.72 -5.48
C LEU A 221 -12.01 3.40 -4.46
N LEU A 222 -11.64 3.33 -3.16
CA LEU A 222 -12.50 3.84 -2.08
C LEU A 222 -12.77 5.34 -2.20
N MET A 223 -11.74 6.14 -2.49
CA MET A 223 -11.86 7.58 -2.68
C MET A 223 -12.69 7.93 -3.92
N SER A 224 -12.44 7.23 -5.03
CA SER A 224 -13.20 7.44 -6.26
C SER A 224 -14.69 7.15 -6.08
N VAL A 225 -15.02 6.04 -5.43
CA VAL A 225 -16.42 5.69 -5.13
C VAL A 225 -17.05 6.72 -4.19
N ARG A 226 -16.34 7.19 -3.17
CA ARG A 226 -16.83 8.23 -2.25
C ARG A 226 -17.20 9.52 -2.98
N LEU A 227 -16.46 9.89 -4.02
CA LEU A 227 -16.65 11.13 -4.78
C LEU A 227 -17.62 11.00 -5.96
N GLY A 228 -17.85 9.79 -6.45
CA GLY A 228 -18.49 9.58 -7.74
C GLY A 228 -17.52 9.78 -8.93
N ALA A 229 -16.21 9.56 -8.73
CA ALA A 229 -15.17 9.58 -9.76
C ALA A 229 -15.07 8.24 -10.51
N THR A 230 -14.25 8.13 -11.54
CA THR A 230 -14.04 6.89 -12.30
C THR A 230 -12.69 6.27 -11.95
N VAL A 231 -12.66 4.94 -11.75
CA VAL A 231 -11.42 4.17 -11.64
C VAL A 231 -11.21 3.30 -12.87
N VAL A 232 -10.04 3.40 -13.48
CA VAL A 232 -9.56 2.45 -14.49
C VAL A 232 -8.71 1.41 -13.77
N LEU A 233 -9.24 0.19 -13.65
CA LEU A 233 -8.58 -0.93 -12.97
C LEU A 233 -7.81 -1.77 -13.96
N GLU A 234 -6.49 -1.84 -13.78
CA GLU A 234 -5.60 -2.68 -14.55
C GLU A 234 -4.84 -3.65 -13.64
N LYS A 235 -4.47 -4.81 -14.19
CA LYS A 235 -3.84 -5.88 -13.40
C LYS A 235 -2.36 -5.67 -13.20
N SER A 236 -1.69 -4.98 -14.13
CA SER A 236 -0.23 -4.90 -14.16
C SER A 236 0.26 -3.73 -15.02
N PHE A 237 1.40 -3.19 -14.67
CA PHE A 237 2.15 -2.20 -15.48
C PHE A 237 3.22 -2.86 -16.38
N ALA A 238 3.11 -4.16 -16.67
CA ALA A 238 4.12 -4.91 -17.41
C ALA A 238 4.28 -4.44 -18.88
N PHE A 239 3.24 -3.86 -19.47
CA PHE A 239 3.24 -3.35 -20.86
C PHE A 239 2.93 -1.85 -20.87
N PRO A 240 3.88 -0.97 -20.51
CA PRO A 240 3.63 0.45 -20.31
C PRO A 240 3.03 1.17 -21.53
N ALA A 241 3.43 0.80 -22.75
CA ALA A 241 2.88 1.41 -23.97
C ALA A 241 1.36 1.19 -24.10
N ALA A 242 0.89 -0.04 -23.86
CA ALA A 242 -0.54 -0.35 -23.86
C ALA A 242 -1.28 0.40 -22.73
N MET A 243 -0.65 0.53 -21.56
CA MET A 243 -1.23 1.30 -20.45
C MET A 243 -1.40 2.78 -20.81
N PHE A 244 -0.44 3.38 -21.53
CA PHE A 244 -0.56 4.78 -21.98
C PHE A 244 -1.67 4.97 -23.00
N ASP A 245 -1.92 3.98 -23.87
CA ASP A 245 -3.05 4.02 -24.80
C ASP A 245 -4.39 4.01 -24.03
N ILE A 246 -4.50 3.19 -22.99
CA ILE A 246 -5.66 3.18 -22.08
C ILE A 246 -5.79 4.54 -21.38
N MET A 247 -4.70 5.06 -20.79
CA MET A 247 -4.74 6.35 -20.08
C MET A 247 -5.19 7.50 -20.99
N ARG A 248 -4.75 7.53 -22.26
CA ARG A 248 -5.19 8.53 -23.23
C ARG A 248 -6.67 8.36 -23.60
N ARG A 249 -7.08 7.11 -23.90
CA ARG A 249 -8.45 6.79 -24.28
C ARG A 249 -9.43 7.15 -23.16
N GLU A 250 -9.10 6.83 -21.92
CA GLU A 250 -9.95 7.07 -20.75
C GLU A 250 -9.76 8.49 -20.17
N LYS A 251 -8.88 9.32 -20.75
CA LYS A 251 -8.60 10.70 -20.31
C LYS A 251 -8.22 10.77 -18.83
N VAL A 252 -7.30 9.91 -18.41
CA VAL A 252 -6.83 9.80 -17.03
C VAL A 252 -6.35 11.14 -16.48
N THR A 253 -6.81 11.47 -15.27
CA THR A 253 -6.45 12.70 -14.55
C THR A 253 -5.52 12.44 -13.35
N GLY A 254 -5.56 11.23 -12.77
CA GLY A 254 -4.77 10.84 -11.61
C GLY A 254 -3.99 9.56 -11.82
N LEU A 255 -2.69 9.59 -11.51
CA LEU A 255 -1.79 8.44 -11.66
C LEU A 255 -1.05 8.15 -10.34
N PRO A 256 -1.52 7.20 -9.53
CA PRO A 256 -0.74 6.64 -8.43
C PRO A 256 0.39 5.78 -8.99
N LEU A 257 1.60 6.01 -8.50
CA LEU A 257 2.79 5.28 -8.93
C LEU A 257 3.67 4.89 -7.74
N VAL A 258 4.50 3.89 -7.95
CA VAL A 258 5.58 3.49 -7.04
C VAL A 258 6.93 3.70 -7.75
N PRO A 259 8.06 3.79 -7.03
CA PRO A 259 9.36 4.09 -7.66
C PRO A 259 9.73 3.18 -8.82
N THR A 260 9.36 1.90 -8.78
CA THR A 260 9.62 0.95 -9.87
C THR A 260 8.85 1.30 -11.14
N MET A 261 7.60 1.77 -11.02
CA MET A 261 6.83 2.25 -12.18
C MET A 261 7.43 3.53 -12.74
N ALA A 262 7.85 4.46 -11.87
CA ALA A 262 8.54 5.68 -12.27
C ALA A 262 9.83 5.35 -13.05
N ALA A 263 10.64 4.41 -12.56
CA ALA A 263 11.87 3.98 -13.23
C ALA A 263 11.60 3.40 -14.62
N VAL A 264 10.61 2.52 -14.77
CA VAL A 264 10.20 1.94 -16.07
C VAL A 264 9.75 3.06 -17.04
N LEU A 265 8.90 3.97 -16.57
CA LEU A 265 8.41 5.09 -17.35
C LEU A 265 9.56 5.98 -17.85
N LEU A 266 10.52 6.29 -16.98
CA LEU A 266 11.67 7.15 -17.32
C LEU A 266 12.73 6.46 -18.22
N GLN A 267 12.69 5.15 -18.40
CA GLN A 267 13.53 4.39 -19.34
C GLN A 267 12.98 4.40 -20.77
N MET A 268 11.72 4.73 -20.96
CA MET A 268 11.12 4.79 -22.31
C MET A 268 11.65 5.99 -23.08
N ARG A 269 12.16 5.74 -24.28
CA ARG A 269 12.87 6.75 -25.10
C ARG A 269 11.96 7.66 -25.92
N ASP A 270 10.74 7.20 -26.22
CA ASP A 270 9.84 7.83 -27.20
C ASP A 270 8.71 8.66 -26.52
N LEU A 271 8.80 8.92 -25.23
CA LEU A 271 7.81 9.72 -24.52
C LEU A 271 8.12 11.21 -24.69
N MET A 272 7.21 11.92 -25.33
CA MET A 272 7.28 13.38 -25.46
C MET A 272 6.69 14.08 -24.24
N PRO A 273 7.24 15.22 -23.81
CA PRO A 273 6.65 16.01 -22.74
C PRO A 273 5.17 16.31 -22.97
N GLY A 274 4.33 16.08 -21.95
CA GLY A 274 2.89 16.31 -22.01
C GLY A 274 2.09 15.27 -22.80
N PHE A 275 2.62 14.06 -23.03
CA PHE A 275 1.94 13.00 -23.81
C PHE A 275 0.63 12.48 -23.17
N LEU A 276 0.36 12.80 -21.90
CA LEU A 276 -0.91 12.61 -21.19
C LEU A 276 -1.53 13.97 -20.85
N PRO A 277 -2.19 14.64 -21.78
CA PRO A 277 -2.62 16.03 -21.63
C PRO A 277 -3.72 16.25 -20.58
N THR A 278 -4.43 15.19 -20.18
CA THR A 278 -5.48 15.25 -19.15
C THR A 278 -4.95 14.96 -17.75
N LEU A 279 -3.70 14.50 -17.63
CA LEU A 279 -3.13 14.16 -16.34
C LEU A 279 -2.96 15.42 -15.49
N ARG A 280 -3.60 15.46 -14.33
CA ARG A 280 -3.62 16.58 -13.41
C ARG A 280 -2.62 16.39 -12.26
N TYR A 281 -2.56 15.15 -11.73
CA TYR A 281 -1.68 14.82 -10.62
C TYR A 281 -1.10 13.41 -10.72
N MET A 282 0.06 13.27 -10.11
CA MET A 282 0.70 11.98 -9.80
C MET A 282 0.94 11.90 -8.29
N THR A 283 0.82 10.71 -7.74
CA THR A 283 1.14 10.46 -6.33
C THR A 283 2.20 9.39 -6.21
N ASN A 284 3.08 9.50 -5.22
CA ASN A 284 4.06 8.46 -4.88
C ASN A 284 4.06 8.18 -3.38
N THR A 285 4.09 6.92 -3.03
CA THR A 285 4.30 6.43 -1.67
C THR A 285 4.96 5.03 -1.70
N ALA A 286 4.99 4.33 -0.57
CA ALA A 286 5.63 3.02 -0.36
C ALA A 286 7.15 3.08 -0.28
N ALA A 287 7.83 3.90 -1.07
CA ALA A 287 9.25 4.24 -0.95
C ALA A 287 9.51 5.63 -1.54
N ALA A 288 10.57 6.29 -1.11
CA ALA A 288 10.95 7.59 -1.65
C ALA A 288 11.35 7.49 -3.13
N LEU A 289 10.93 8.47 -3.94
CA LEU A 289 11.45 8.64 -5.29
C LEU A 289 12.86 9.22 -5.21
N PRO A 290 13.82 8.72 -6.00
CA PRO A 290 15.10 9.39 -6.20
C PRO A 290 14.90 10.82 -6.73
N VAL A 291 15.72 11.76 -6.29
CA VAL A 291 15.61 13.17 -6.69
C VAL A 291 15.73 13.34 -8.22
N ASP A 292 16.61 12.58 -8.87
CA ASP A 292 16.71 12.56 -10.34
C ASP A 292 15.39 12.14 -11.01
N HIS A 293 14.71 11.13 -10.45
CA HIS A 293 13.39 10.71 -10.97
C HIS A 293 12.35 11.82 -10.82
N ILE A 294 12.35 12.54 -9.70
CA ILE A 294 11.45 13.68 -9.49
C ILE A 294 11.67 14.75 -10.57
N VAL A 295 12.92 15.14 -10.81
CA VAL A 295 13.29 16.13 -11.81
C VAL A 295 12.83 15.68 -13.20
N ARG A 296 13.13 14.46 -13.59
CA ARG A 296 12.80 13.91 -14.91
C ARG A 296 11.29 13.74 -15.11
N LEU A 297 10.54 13.30 -14.10
CA LEU A 297 9.08 13.22 -14.16
C LEU A 297 8.45 14.60 -14.37
N ARG A 298 8.94 15.63 -13.69
CA ARG A 298 8.46 17.01 -13.88
C ARG A 298 8.74 17.55 -15.28
N LEU A 299 9.87 17.17 -15.90
CA LEU A 299 10.16 17.54 -17.29
C LEU A 299 9.26 16.79 -18.27
N LEU A 300 8.96 15.53 -18.00
CA LEU A 300 8.11 14.70 -18.85
C LEU A 300 6.62 15.07 -18.73
N PHE A 301 6.19 15.51 -17.54
CA PHE A 301 4.82 15.90 -17.24
C PHE A 301 4.76 17.37 -16.77
N PRO A 302 4.99 18.34 -17.66
CA PRO A 302 4.96 19.75 -17.29
C PRO A 302 3.54 20.15 -16.80
N GLY A 303 3.48 20.85 -15.67
CA GLY A 303 2.22 21.29 -15.07
C GLY A 303 1.47 20.25 -14.24
N VAL A 304 1.91 18.99 -14.23
CA VAL A 304 1.31 17.93 -13.41
C VAL A 304 1.81 18.03 -11.96
N ALA A 305 0.89 18.05 -11.00
CA ALA A 305 1.21 18.07 -9.59
C ALA A 305 1.77 16.71 -9.14
N LEU A 306 3.00 16.65 -8.64
CA LEU A 306 3.61 15.42 -8.11
C LEU A 306 3.64 15.50 -6.58
N PHE A 307 2.91 14.59 -5.93
CA PHE A 307 2.84 14.47 -4.48
C PHE A 307 3.77 13.34 -4.00
N SER A 308 4.77 13.69 -3.19
CA SER A 308 5.55 12.72 -2.42
C SER A 308 4.87 12.50 -1.08
N MET A 309 4.59 11.25 -0.71
CA MET A 309 3.81 10.93 0.47
C MET A 309 4.50 9.83 1.29
N TYR A 310 4.23 9.81 2.59
CA TYR A 310 4.61 8.74 3.48
C TYR A 310 3.38 8.21 4.24
N GLY A 311 3.37 6.91 4.49
CA GLY A 311 2.33 6.24 5.28
C GLY A 311 2.66 4.79 5.57
N LEU A 312 1.89 4.23 6.46
CA LEU A 312 1.95 2.85 6.95
C LEU A 312 0.55 2.24 6.82
N THR A 313 0.44 0.93 6.76
CA THR A 313 -0.87 0.26 6.74
C THR A 313 -1.69 0.61 7.98
N GLU A 314 -1.04 0.82 9.12
CA GLU A 314 -1.62 1.15 10.41
C GLU A 314 -2.30 2.53 10.49
N CYS A 315 -2.00 3.43 9.53
CA CYS A 315 -2.61 4.77 9.46
C CYS A 315 -2.77 5.30 8.01
N LYS A 316 -2.58 4.46 7.00
CA LYS A 316 -2.72 4.72 5.55
C LYS A 316 -1.74 5.77 5.04
N ARG A 317 -2.07 7.04 5.17
CA ARG A 317 -1.20 8.20 4.88
C ARG A 317 -0.98 8.97 6.16
N CYS A 318 0.26 9.40 6.36
CA CYS A 318 0.62 10.24 7.50
C CYS A 318 0.97 11.64 7.04
N THR A 319 1.71 11.73 5.92
CA THR A 319 2.23 13.00 5.41
C THR A 319 2.14 13.08 3.89
N TYR A 320 2.16 14.31 3.40
CA TYR A 320 2.31 14.63 1.98
C TYR A 320 3.18 15.87 1.82
N LEU A 321 3.99 15.89 0.77
CA LEU A 321 4.74 17.07 0.36
C LEU A 321 3.90 17.87 -0.63
N PRO A 322 3.52 19.13 -0.31
CA PRO A 322 2.86 19.98 -1.29
C PRO A 322 3.70 20.11 -2.57
N PRO A 323 3.11 20.00 -3.77
CA PRO A 323 3.85 20.07 -5.03
C PRO A 323 4.68 21.32 -5.21
N SER A 324 4.29 22.45 -4.60
CA SER A 324 5.04 23.70 -4.57
C SER A 324 6.39 23.59 -3.85
N GLU A 325 6.50 22.71 -2.86
CA GLU A 325 7.71 22.49 -2.07
C GLU A 325 8.66 21.44 -2.65
N LEU A 326 8.21 20.69 -3.67
CA LEU A 326 8.96 19.56 -4.22
C LEU A 326 10.32 19.94 -4.78
N GLN A 327 10.47 21.15 -5.31
CA GLN A 327 11.75 21.65 -5.82
C GLN A 327 12.71 22.07 -4.70
N ARG A 328 12.16 22.64 -3.63
CA ARG A 328 12.92 23.14 -2.48
C ARG A 328 13.33 22.01 -1.53
N ARG A 329 12.48 20.98 -1.42
CA ARG A 329 12.62 19.86 -0.47
C ARG A 329 12.35 18.49 -1.12
N PRO A 330 13.11 18.09 -2.15
CA PRO A 330 12.78 16.90 -2.93
C PRO A 330 12.91 15.59 -2.13
N ASP A 331 13.63 15.58 -1.02
CA ASP A 331 13.86 14.46 -0.11
C ASP A 331 12.89 14.44 1.09
N SER A 332 12.07 15.49 1.25
CA SER A 332 11.05 15.54 2.30
C SER A 332 9.84 14.67 1.94
N VAL A 333 9.20 14.09 2.95
CA VAL A 333 7.87 13.48 2.84
C VAL A 333 6.75 14.45 3.23
N GLY A 334 7.10 15.71 3.47
CA GLY A 334 6.18 16.83 3.68
C GLY A 334 5.70 17.01 5.11
N ILE A 335 4.46 17.42 5.23
CA ILE A 335 3.77 17.74 6.48
C ILE A 335 2.63 16.75 6.75
N ALA A 336 2.12 16.74 7.97
CA ALA A 336 0.96 15.92 8.33
C ALA A 336 -0.24 16.17 7.40
N ILE A 337 -0.96 15.12 7.04
CA ILE A 337 -2.21 15.24 6.27
C ILE A 337 -3.29 15.96 7.10
N PRO A 338 -4.29 16.59 6.47
CA PRO A 338 -5.38 17.26 7.19
C PRO A 338 -6.05 16.36 8.23
N GLY A 339 -6.29 16.91 9.44
CA GLY A 339 -6.90 16.17 10.56
C GLY A 339 -5.94 15.23 11.30
N THR A 340 -4.64 15.29 11.00
CA THR A 340 -3.59 14.45 11.60
C THR A 340 -2.56 15.31 12.32
N GLN A 341 -2.03 14.79 13.42
CA GLN A 341 -0.87 15.32 14.12
C GLN A 341 0.31 14.36 13.96
N ALA A 342 1.47 14.91 13.62
CA ALA A 342 2.71 14.16 13.48
C ALA A 342 3.78 14.78 14.39
N PHE A 343 4.37 13.96 15.24
CA PHE A 343 5.39 14.36 16.21
C PHE A 343 6.65 13.55 15.98
N VAL A 344 7.81 14.16 16.20
CA VAL A 344 9.08 13.45 16.31
C VAL A 344 9.47 13.45 17.78
N VAL A 345 9.58 12.27 18.38
CA VAL A 345 9.79 12.10 19.82
C VAL A 345 11.08 11.34 20.13
N ASP A 346 11.65 11.60 21.30
CA ASP A 346 12.77 10.85 21.85
C ASP A 346 12.34 9.51 22.47
N GLY A 347 13.27 8.82 23.14
CA GLY A 347 13.00 7.53 23.81
C GLY A 347 12.04 7.62 24.99
N ASP A 348 11.90 8.79 25.59
CA ASP A 348 11.04 9.07 26.75
C ASP A 348 9.66 9.64 26.34
N GLY A 349 9.45 9.84 25.04
CA GLY A 349 8.21 10.36 24.46
C GLY A 349 8.15 11.90 24.40
N GLY A 350 9.23 12.58 24.73
CA GLY A 350 9.36 14.04 24.61
C GLY A 350 9.51 14.49 23.15
N ILE A 351 8.84 15.58 22.75
CA ILE A 351 9.00 16.14 21.39
C ILE A 351 10.41 16.71 21.26
N VAL A 352 11.15 16.25 20.23
CA VAL A 352 12.51 16.72 19.99
C VAL A 352 12.55 18.09 19.28
N ALA A 353 13.66 18.82 19.45
CA ALA A 353 13.92 20.06 18.73
C ALA A 353 14.01 19.85 17.22
N PRO A 354 13.82 20.89 16.38
CA PRO A 354 14.04 20.81 14.96
C PRO A 354 15.42 20.25 14.62
N ASN A 355 15.49 19.46 13.54
CA ASN A 355 16.68 18.79 13.03
C ASN A 355 17.28 17.68 13.94
N VAL A 356 16.65 17.39 15.08
CA VAL A 356 17.00 16.23 15.93
C VAL A 356 16.22 15.01 15.46
N THR A 357 16.90 13.87 15.35
CA THR A 357 16.30 12.59 14.96
C THR A 357 15.56 11.95 16.14
N GLY A 358 14.32 11.52 15.91
CA GLY A 358 13.50 10.80 16.87
C GLY A 358 12.52 9.85 16.18
N GLU A 359 11.69 9.17 16.93
CA GLU A 359 10.62 8.32 16.40
C GLU A 359 9.45 9.17 15.91
N LEU A 360 8.93 8.86 14.72
CA LEU A 360 7.69 9.48 14.26
C LEU A 360 6.50 8.87 15.00
N VAL A 361 5.67 9.74 15.57
CA VAL A 361 4.42 9.39 16.25
C VAL A 361 3.26 10.08 15.54
N ILE A 362 2.21 9.31 15.23
CA ILE A 362 1.03 9.79 14.49
C ILE A 362 -0.20 9.70 15.36
N GLN A 363 -0.94 10.80 15.45
CA GLN A 363 -2.25 10.86 16.09
C GLN A 363 -3.31 11.39 15.12
N GLY A 364 -4.44 10.69 15.04
CA GLY A 364 -5.55 11.10 14.17
C GLY A 364 -6.63 10.03 14.04
N PRO A 365 -7.81 10.41 13.53
CA PRO A 365 -8.96 9.50 13.45
C PRO A 365 -8.79 8.37 12.45
N HIS A 366 -7.77 8.42 11.59
CA HIS A 366 -7.42 7.41 10.59
C HIS A 366 -6.46 6.33 11.13
N VAL A 367 -5.94 6.47 12.36
CA VAL A 367 -5.08 5.49 13.01
C VAL A 367 -5.89 4.22 13.32
N MET A 368 -5.30 3.05 13.09
CA MET A 368 -5.90 1.74 13.32
C MET A 368 -6.44 1.56 14.75
N GLN A 369 -7.34 0.60 14.93
CA GLN A 369 -7.75 0.17 16.29
C GLN A 369 -6.73 -0.74 16.98
N GLY A 370 -5.85 -1.38 16.22
CA GLY A 370 -4.86 -2.33 16.71
C GLY A 370 -4.63 -3.46 15.73
N TYR A 371 -3.96 -4.49 16.18
CA TYR A 371 -3.75 -5.73 15.44
C TYR A 371 -4.76 -6.81 15.88
N TRP A 372 -5.31 -7.51 14.89
CA TRP A 372 -6.28 -8.57 15.11
C TRP A 372 -5.70 -9.68 15.98
N GLN A 373 -6.36 -9.99 17.11
CA GLN A 373 -5.97 -11.03 18.09
C GLN A 373 -4.50 -10.93 18.59
N ASP A 374 -3.90 -9.72 18.56
CA ASP A 374 -2.53 -9.50 19.04
C ASP A 374 -2.48 -8.22 19.92
N ASP A 375 -2.97 -8.37 21.16
CA ASP A 375 -2.99 -7.27 22.15
C ASP A 375 -1.59 -6.77 22.50
N ALA A 376 -0.62 -7.68 22.52
CA ALA A 376 0.78 -7.33 22.83
C ALA A 376 1.38 -6.43 21.74
N ALA A 377 1.19 -6.78 20.46
CA ALA A 377 1.62 -5.93 19.36
C ALA A 377 0.84 -4.62 19.32
N THR A 378 -0.45 -4.66 19.63
CA THR A 378 -1.30 -3.45 19.72
C THR A 378 -0.78 -2.51 20.79
N ALA A 379 -0.55 -2.97 22.00
CA ALA A 379 0.00 -2.17 23.11
C ALA A 379 1.42 -1.64 22.81
N HIS A 380 2.21 -2.36 22.01
CA HIS A 380 3.52 -1.89 21.59
C HIS A 380 3.43 -0.76 20.55
N ALA A 381 2.49 -0.83 19.61
CA ALA A 381 2.33 0.15 18.54
C ALA A 381 1.50 1.36 18.96
N LEU A 382 0.41 1.14 19.70
CA LEU A 382 -0.49 2.18 20.18
C LEU A 382 -0.18 2.49 21.65
N ARG A 383 0.52 3.59 21.88
CA ARG A 383 0.93 4.06 23.20
C ARG A 383 0.43 5.48 23.43
N PRO A 384 0.45 6.01 24.68
CA PRO A 384 0.21 7.42 24.92
C PRO A 384 1.11 8.30 24.05
N GLY A 385 0.55 9.34 23.50
CA GLY A 385 1.27 10.34 22.71
C GLY A 385 1.19 11.74 23.34
N PRO A 386 1.73 12.75 22.66
CA PRO A 386 1.70 14.12 23.14
C PRO A 386 0.29 14.66 23.42
N ASN A 387 -0.73 14.19 22.70
CA ASN A 387 -2.13 14.45 23.04
C ASN A 387 -2.70 13.22 23.78
N PRO A 388 -2.95 13.31 25.10
CA PRO A 388 -3.39 12.15 25.89
C PRO A 388 -4.80 11.66 25.55
N ASP A 389 -5.63 12.49 24.92
CA ASP A 389 -7.02 12.15 24.60
C ASP A 389 -7.15 11.25 23.35
N LEU A 390 -6.07 11.05 22.61
CA LEU A 390 -6.05 10.24 21.38
C LEU A 390 -4.96 9.17 21.45
N PRO A 391 -5.25 7.95 20.96
CA PRO A 391 -4.21 6.94 20.80
C PRO A 391 -3.16 7.43 19.81
N ALA A 392 -1.91 7.15 20.09
CA ALA A 392 -0.77 7.51 19.27
C ALA A 392 -0.14 6.26 18.67
N LEU A 393 -0.01 6.24 17.36
CA LEU A 393 0.75 5.22 16.64
C LEU A 393 2.24 5.57 16.68
N HIS A 394 3.02 4.76 17.38
CA HIS A 394 4.46 4.77 17.34
C HIS A 394 4.92 3.95 16.13
N THR A 395 5.46 4.63 15.12
CA THR A 395 5.67 4.03 13.80
C THR A 395 6.86 3.07 13.72
N GLY A 396 7.80 3.17 14.67
CA GLY A 396 9.10 2.51 14.60
C GLY A 396 10.03 3.11 13.54
N ASP A 397 9.60 4.16 12.86
CA ASP A 397 10.38 4.87 11.85
C ASP A 397 11.02 6.12 12.44
N LEU A 398 12.29 6.35 12.13
CA LEU A 398 13.04 7.52 12.59
C LEU A 398 12.93 8.65 11.58
N PHE A 399 12.67 9.83 12.12
CA PHE A 399 12.48 11.07 11.37
C PHE A 399 13.25 12.22 11.99
N ARG A 400 13.52 13.24 11.21
CA ARG A 400 13.79 14.59 11.68
C ARG A 400 12.77 15.54 11.10
N ARG A 401 12.52 16.64 11.81
CA ARG A 401 11.63 17.72 11.37
C ARG A 401 12.47 18.99 11.25
N ASP A 402 12.35 19.74 10.15
CA ASP A 402 13.01 21.03 10.02
C ASP A 402 12.27 22.14 10.80
N GLU A 403 12.82 23.35 10.79
CA GLU A 403 12.26 24.52 11.49
C GLU A 403 10.90 24.97 10.93
N GLU A 404 10.62 24.64 9.66
CA GLU A 404 9.35 24.94 9.00
C GLU A 404 8.32 23.81 9.16
N GLY A 405 8.67 22.73 9.86
CA GLY A 405 7.77 21.62 10.18
C GLY A 405 7.74 20.48 9.16
N PHE A 406 8.58 20.52 8.12
CA PHE A 406 8.66 19.45 7.14
C PHE A 406 9.42 18.25 7.68
N LEU A 407 8.94 17.05 7.35
CA LEU A 407 9.42 15.78 7.85
C LEU A 407 10.31 15.08 6.83
N TYR A 408 11.41 14.50 7.33
CA TYR A 408 12.40 13.76 6.55
C TYR A 408 12.59 12.39 7.16
N PHE A 409 12.41 11.35 6.35
CA PHE A 409 12.62 9.97 6.76
C PHE A 409 14.12 9.67 6.89
N VAL A 410 14.56 9.21 8.05
CA VAL A 410 15.94 8.84 8.32
C VAL A 410 16.16 7.33 8.13
N GLY A 411 15.27 6.49 8.67
CA GLY A 411 15.38 5.04 8.58
C GLY A 411 14.37 4.34 9.50
N ARG A 412 14.35 3.00 9.44
CA ARG A 412 13.62 2.24 10.45
C ARG A 412 14.51 2.05 11.68
N ARG A 413 13.91 2.08 12.87
CA ARG A 413 14.63 1.82 14.12
C ARG A 413 15.34 0.48 14.08
N ASP A 414 14.69 -0.56 13.54
CA ASP A 414 15.20 -1.91 13.46
C ASP A 414 16.23 -2.11 12.34
N ASP A 415 16.26 -1.20 11.34
CA ASP A 415 17.20 -1.24 10.21
C ASP A 415 18.50 -0.46 10.50
N ILE A 416 18.56 0.35 11.57
CA ILE A 416 19.75 1.12 11.93
C ILE A 416 20.91 0.18 12.21
N ILE A 417 21.98 0.35 11.45
CA ILE A 417 23.19 -0.46 11.55
C ILE A 417 24.03 0.08 12.73
N LYS A 418 24.38 -0.82 13.66
CA LYS A 418 25.24 -0.48 14.80
C LYS A 418 26.65 -0.96 14.52
N THR A 419 27.49 -0.07 14.01
CA THR A 419 28.89 -0.37 13.63
C THR A 419 29.88 0.48 14.42
N ARG A 420 30.91 -0.11 14.99
CA ARG A 420 31.94 0.61 15.78
C ARG A 420 31.40 1.47 16.92
N GLY A 421 30.23 1.15 17.45
CA GLY A 421 29.53 1.97 18.45
C GLY A 421 28.68 3.12 17.87
N GLU A 422 28.81 3.37 16.58
CA GLU A 422 28.06 4.40 15.85
C GLU A 422 26.76 3.84 15.26
N LYS A 423 25.80 4.72 14.96
CA LYS A 423 24.54 4.40 14.33
C LYS A 423 24.54 4.88 12.88
N VAL A 424 24.39 3.97 11.94
CA VAL A 424 24.33 4.27 10.51
C VAL A 424 22.93 4.03 9.99
N ALA A 425 22.34 5.06 9.39
CA ALA A 425 21.08 4.94 8.66
C ALA A 425 21.35 4.37 7.26
N PRO A 426 20.79 3.18 6.91
CA PRO A 426 21.02 2.60 5.58
C PRO A 426 20.67 3.53 4.43
N LYS A 427 19.65 4.36 4.59
CA LYS A 427 19.18 5.32 3.60
C LYS A 427 20.20 6.37 3.22
N GLU A 428 21.02 6.78 4.15
CA GLU A 428 22.08 7.77 3.93
C GLU A 428 23.17 7.21 3.01
N VAL A 429 23.57 5.97 3.25
CA VAL A 429 24.53 5.26 2.40
C VAL A 429 23.92 4.94 1.04
N GLU A 430 22.64 4.52 1.00
CA GLU A 430 21.89 4.29 -0.25
C GLU A 430 21.81 5.56 -1.10
N ALA A 431 21.55 6.71 -0.50
CA ALA A 431 21.48 7.99 -1.21
C ALA A 431 22.81 8.33 -1.90
N VAL A 432 23.94 8.13 -1.22
CA VAL A 432 25.26 8.34 -1.83
C VAL A 432 25.53 7.35 -2.95
N LEU A 433 25.19 6.08 -2.78
CA LEU A 433 25.34 5.07 -3.85
C LEU A 433 24.49 5.42 -5.07
N HIS A 434 23.23 5.86 -4.88
CA HIS A 434 22.35 6.29 -5.96
C HIS A 434 22.81 7.56 -6.69
N ALA A 435 23.60 8.42 -6.05
CA ALA A 435 24.20 9.59 -6.69
C ALA A 435 25.27 9.22 -7.74
N HIS A 436 25.78 7.99 -7.73
CA HIS A 436 26.73 7.52 -8.73
C HIS A 436 26.00 7.14 -10.03
N PRO A 437 26.40 7.69 -11.23
CA PRO A 437 25.66 7.52 -12.48
C PRO A 437 25.49 6.08 -12.96
N ALA A 438 26.38 5.18 -12.56
CA ALA A 438 26.30 3.76 -12.92
C ALA A 438 25.34 2.94 -12.03
N VAL A 439 24.85 3.48 -10.92
CA VAL A 439 23.97 2.75 -9.97
C VAL A 439 22.51 2.90 -10.40
N ILE A 440 21.80 1.79 -10.52
CA ILE A 440 20.36 1.71 -10.81
C ILE A 440 19.57 1.56 -9.53
N GLU A 441 19.92 0.52 -8.74
CA GLU A 441 19.29 0.22 -7.45
C GLU A 441 20.39 -0.11 -6.43
N ALA A 442 20.19 0.29 -5.18
CA ALA A 442 21.06 -0.07 -4.08
C ALA A 442 20.23 -0.38 -2.83
N VAL A 443 20.66 -1.37 -2.06
CA VAL A 443 20.14 -1.65 -0.72
C VAL A 443 21.31 -1.85 0.24
N VAL A 444 21.22 -1.22 1.41
CA VAL A 444 22.24 -1.25 2.45
C VAL A 444 21.66 -1.88 3.71
N THR A 445 22.42 -2.76 4.35
CA THR A 445 22.04 -3.40 5.62
C THR A 445 23.29 -3.71 6.46
N GLY A 446 23.08 -3.90 7.75
CA GLY A 446 24.11 -4.41 8.66
C GLY A 446 24.15 -5.93 8.61
N ILE A 447 25.35 -6.48 8.47
CA ILE A 447 25.59 -7.92 8.64
C ILE A 447 26.49 -8.13 9.87
N PRO A 448 26.34 -9.24 10.60
CA PRO A 448 27.18 -9.51 11.78
C PRO A 448 28.66 -9.44 11.44
N ASP A 449 29.42 -8.77 12.28
CA ASP A 449 30.87 -8.65 12.13
C ASP A 449 31.53 -8.80 13.51
N PRO A 450 32.55 -9.71 13.67
CA PRO A 450 33.12 -10.02 14.97
C PRO A 450 33.91 -8.86 15.61
N VAL A 451 34.33 -7.87 14.81
CA VAL A 451 35.11 -6.70 15.29
C VAL A 451 34.23 -5.46 15.39
N LEU A 452 33.33 -5.25 14.42
CA LEU A 452 32.56 -4.02 14.30
C LEU A 452 31.17 -4.09 14.98
N GLY A 453 30.76 -5.27 15.45
CA GLY A 453 29.39 -5.60 15.84
C GLY A 453 28.53 -5.86 14.60
N GLN A 454 28.33 -4.86 13.78
CA GLN A 454 27.79 -4.99 12.43
C GLN A 454 28.71 -4.30 11.42
N ALA A 455 28.88 -4.89 10.24
CA ALA A 455 29.50 -4.24 9.10
C ALA A 455 28.42 -3.64 8.19
N VAL A 456 28.63 -2.42 7.72
CA VAL A 456 27.81 -1.84 6.65
C VAL A 456 28.05 -2.64 5.37
N SER A 457 26.99 -3.18 4.78
CA SER A 457 27.05 -3.99 3.57
C SER A 457 26.06 -3.46 2.53
N ALA A 458 26.47 -3.41 1.26
CA ALA A 458 25.67 -2.90 0.17
C ALA A 458 25.51 -3.94 -0.94
N MET A 459 24.28 -4.11 -1.44
CA MET A 459 23.99 -4.84 -2.68
C MET A 459 23.55 -3.82 -3.73
N VAL A 460 24.16 -3.85 -4.91
CA VAL A 460 24.01 -2.83 -5.94
C VAL A 460 23.64 -3.48 -7.27
N VAL A 461 22.68 -2.88 -7.95
CA VAL A 461 22.36 -3.14 -9.36
C VAL A 461 22.98 -2.00 -10.18
N SER A 462 23.90 -2.32 -11.07
CA SER A 462 24.60 -1.34 -11.91
C SER A 462 24.23 -1.48 -13.38
N ARG A 463 24.45 -0.41 -14.14
CA ARG A 463 24.32 -0.43 -15.60
C ARG A 463 25.51 -1.16 -16.22
N ASP A 464 25.24 -2.21 -17.00
CA ASP A 464 26.16 -2.90 -17.92
C ASP A 464 27.60 -3.17 -17.39
N GLY A 465 27.75 -3.47 -16.09
CA GLY A 465 29.07 -3.72 -15.51
C GLY A 465 30.05 -2.51 -15.55
N ALA A 466 29.52 -1.31 -15.75
CA ALA A 466 30.28 -0.09 -15.98
C ALA A 466 31.03 0.44 -14.74
N VAL A 467 30.91 -0.22 -13.57
CA VAL A 467 31.54 0.24 -12.32
C VAL A 467 32.02 -0.95 -11.49
N THR A 468 33.14 -0.79 -10.83
CA THR A 468 33.70 -1.79 -9.90
C THR A 468 33.30 -1.48 -8.45
N ALA A 469 33.32 -2.49 -7.58
CA ALA A 469 33.08 -2.31 -6.15
C ALA A 469 34.08 -1.30 -5.54
N LYS A 470 35.34 -1.30 -5.99
CA LYS A 470 36.38 -0.37 -5.51
C LYS A 470 36.04 1.10 -5.86
N GLU A 471 35.47 1.35 -7.02
CA GLU A 471 35.05 2.70 -7.45
C GLU A 471 33.87 3.19 -6.63
N LEU A 472 32.86 2.33 -6.37
CA LEU A 472 31.73 2.69 -5.53
C LEU A 472 32.11 2.89 -4.06
N VAL A 473 33.01 2.06 -3.51
CA VAL A 473 33.56 2.26 -2.16
C VAL A 473 34.30 3.59 -2.10
N ARG A 474 35.13 3.92 -3.11
CA ARG A 474 35.83 5.21 -3.16
C ARG A 474 34.82 6.37 -3.27
N HIS A 475 33.75 6.22 -4.04
CA HIS A 475 32.69 7.22 -4.11
C HIS A 475 32.04 7.44 -2.73
N CYS A 476 31.74 6.36 -1.99
CA CYS A 476 31.27 6.45 -0.61
C CYS A 476 32.28 7.14 0.32
N GLN A 477 33.57 6.82 0.23
CA GLN A 477 34.64 7.44 1.04
C GLN A 477 34.75 8.95 0.84
N LEU A 478 34.41 9.47 -0.33
CA LEU A 478 34.44 10.90 -0.64
C LEU A 478 33.22 11.66 -0.11
N ASN A 479 32.13 10.95 0.21
CA ASN A 479 30.85 11.56 0.50
C ASN A 479 30.22 11.12 1.85
N LEU A 480 30.85 10.20 2.58
CA LEU A 480 30.37 9.66 3.85
C LEU A 480 31.49 9.62 4.88
N GLU A 481 31.11 9.62 6.14
CA GLU A 481 32.04 9.35 7.25
C GLU A 481 32.60 7.92 7.14
N GLU A 482 33.80 7.70 7.61
CA GLU A 482 34.53 6.44 7.47
C GLU A 482 33.77 5.21 7.97
N PHE A 483 33.04 5.36 9.08
CA PHE A 483 32.26 4.27 9.68
C PHE A 483 30.98 3.92 8.88
N MET A 484 30.51 4.80 7.99
CA MET A 484 29.35 4.58 7.10
C MET A 484 29.72 3.87 5.80
N VAL A 485 31.00 3.89 5.42
CA VAL A 485 31.46 3.31 4.15
C VAL A 485 31.22 1.80 4.16
N PRO A 486 30.56 1.24 3.12
CA PRO A 486 30.35 -0.19 3.03
C PRO A 486 31.64 -1.00 3.10
N LYS A 487 31.75 -1.90 4.07
CA LYS A 487 32.85 -2.87 4.17
C LYS A 487 32.74 -3.94 3.08
N TYR A 488 31.50 -4.34 2.76
CA TYR A 488 31.20 -5.31 1.73
C TYR A 488 30.25 -4.70 0.70
N LEU A 489 30.56 -4.91 -0.59
CA LEU A 489 29.76 -4.47 -1.70
C LEU A 489 29.64 -5.59 -2.73
N THR A 490 28.41 -6.02 -3.00
CA THR A 490 28.08 -7.08 -3.96
C THR A 490 27.23 -6.53 -5.07
N PHE A 491 27.41 -7.05 -6.29
CA PHE A 491 26.55 -6.75 -7.43
C PHE A 491 25.49 -7.83 -7.62
N ALA A 492 24.31 -7.41 -8.04
CA ALA A 492 23.19 -8.30 -8.36
C ALA A 492 22.52 -7.83 -9.65
N GLU A 493 21.86 -8.76 -10.37
CA GLU A 493 21.04 -8.43 -11.53
C GLU A 493 19.75 -7.71 -11.11
N SER A 494 19.23 -8.01 -9.92
CA SER A 494 18.06 -7.35 -9.32
C SER A 494 18.12 -7.45 -7.79
N LEU A 495 17.54 -6.46 -7.10
CA LEU A 495 17.40 -6.52 -5.65
C LEU A 495 16.29 -7.48 -5.24
N PRO A 496 16.46 -8.21 -4.11
CA PRO A 496 15.39 -9.05 -3.57
C PRO A 496 14.19 -8.21 -3.14
N LYS A 497 12.98 -8.60 -3.58
CA LYS A 497 11.74 -7.87 -3.29
C LYS A 497 10.79 -8.74 -2.45
N THR A 498 9.95 -8.08 -1.68
CA THR A 498 8.82 -8.68 -0.97
C THR A 498 7.68 -8.99 -1.94
N ASP A 499 6.67 -9.72 -1.48
CA ASP A 499 5.44 -9.99 -2.25
C ASP A 499 4.68 -8.71 -2.66
N THR A 500 4.96 -7.58 -1.99
CA THR A 500 4.41 -6.26 -2.30
C THR A 500 5.30 -5.44 -3.23
N GLY A 501 6.39 -6.02 -3.76
CA GLY A 501 7.34 -5.34 -4.66
C GLY A 501 8.35 -4.41 -3.99
N LYS A 502 8.35 -4.31 -2.65
CA LYS A 502 9.32 -3.52 -1.90
C LYS A 502 10.65 -4.27 -1.78
N VAL A 503 11.77 -3.55 -1.82
CA VAL A 503 13.09 -4.14 -1.56
C VAL A 503 13.14 -4.72 -0.15
N SER A 504 13.57 -5.97 -0.04
CA SER A 504 13.69 -6.69 1.22
C SER A 504 15.12 -6.62 1.75
N ARG A 505 15.40 -5.71 2.71
CA ARG A 505 16.71 -5.62 3.39
C ARG A 505 17.10 -6.92 4.06
N LYS A 506 16.15 -7.59 4.70
CA LYS A 506 16.41 -8.88 5.35
C LYS A 506 16.93 -9.91 4.37
N ARG A 507 16.26 -10.13 3.23
CA ARG A 507 16.72 -11.07 2.20
C ARG A 507 18.04 -10.64 1.57
N ALA A 508 18.24 -9.33 1.36
CA ALA A 508 19.51 -8.82 0.88
C ALA A 508 20.66 -9.13 1.88
N GLY A 509 20.42 -8.92 3.17
CA GLY A 509 21.37 -9.27 4.24
C GLY A 509 21.71 -10.75 4.23
N GLU A 510 20.70 -11.64 4.20
CA GLU A 510 20.87 -13.10 4.15
C GLU A 510 21.68 -13.56 2.91
N LEU A 511 21.50 -12.89 1.76
CA LEU A 511 22.25 -13.18 0.54
C LEU A 511 23.70 -12.68 0.63
N MET A 512 23.91 -11.48 1.17
CA MET A 512 25.24 -10.91 1.34
C MET A 512 26.06 -11.67 2.38
N GLU A 513 25.44 -12.10 3.49
CA GLU A 513 26.09 -12.91 4.53
C GLU A 513 26.56 -14.28 4.00
N LYS A 514 25.83 -14.88 3.07
CA LYS A 514 26.23 -16.14 2.42
C LYS A 514 27.33 -15.97 1.36
N ALA A 515 27.53 -14.75 0.88
CA ALA A 515 28.51 -14.45 -0.16
C ALA A 515 29.88 -14.04 0.40
N ILE A 516 29.98 -13.84 1.72
CA ILE A 516 31.18 -13.50 2.48
C ILE A 516 31.74 -14.73 3.19
#